data_2d9845963154698491046b6d452c3241
#
_entry.id   2d9845963154698491046b6d452c3241
#
_cell.length_a   1.000
_cell.length_b   1.000
_cell.length_c   1.000
_cell.angle_alpha   90.00
_cell.angle_beta   90.00
_cell.angle_gamma   90.00
#
_symmetry.space_group_name_H-M   'P 1'
#
loop_
_entity.id
_entity.type
_entity.pdbx_description
1 polymer ?
#
loop_
_entity_poly.entity_id
_entity_poly.type
_entity_poly.pdbx_seq_one_letter_code
_entity_poly.pdbx_strand_id
1 'polypeptide(L)'
;MKSFFIGKYEIKLPIIQGGMGVGVSLNGLASAVANEGGVGVISAAGLGLLYPEYRGSYPEKCIYGLGQEIRKAREKTYGVIGVNIMVALSNFSDMVRTAIAEKADVIFAGAGLPLDLPSYLTTDSKTQLV
;
A
#
# COMPACT_ATOMS: atom_id res chain seq x y z
N MET A 1 24.54 -3.86 6.96
CA MET A 1 23.75 -2.62 7.15
C MET A 1 22.93 -2.74 8.43
N LYS A 2 22.70 -1.64 9.12
CA LYS A 2 21.88 -1.64 10.33
C LYS A 2 20.39 -1.63 9.93
N SER A 3 19.57 -2.43 10.61
CA SER A 3 18.12 -2.36 10.49
C SER A 3 17.58 -1.02 11.01
N PHE A 4 16.39 -0.65 10.61
CA PHE A 4 15.65 0.48 11.16
C PHE A 4 14.19 0.10 11.40
N PHE A 5 13.42 0.98 12.06
CA PHE A 5 12.04 0.72 12.41
C PHE A 5 11.10 1.74 11.75
N ILE A 6 9.95 1.27 11.28
CA ILE A 6 8.79 2.09 10.96
C ILE A 6 7.71 1.70 11.97
N GLY A 7 7.51 2.55 12.97
CA GLY A 7 6.67 2.18 14.12
C GLY A 7 7.15 0.88 14.76
N LYS A 8 6.31 -0.14 14.76
CA LYS A 8 6.62 -1.48 15.31
C LYS A 8 7.33 -2.43 14.34
N TYR A 9 7.42 -2.08 13.05
CA TYR A 9 7.99 -2.96 12.03
C TYR A 9 9.50 -2.76 11.92
N GLU A 10 10.25 -3.82 12.15
CA GLU A 10 11.69 -3.85 11.89
C GLU A 10 11.94 -4.09 10.39
N ILE A 11 12.71 -3.21 9.78
CA ILE A 11 13.15 -3.33 8.39
C ILE A 11 14.60 -3.80 8.41
N LYS A 12 14.81 -5.06 8.12
CA LYS A 12 16.12 -5.73 8.23
C LYS A 12 17.11 -5.19 7.21
N LEU A 13 16.66 -5.01 5.98
CA LEU A 13 17.42 -4.37 4.91
C LEU A 13 16.89 -2.93 4.74
N PRO A 14 17.70 -1.87 4.97
CA PRO A 14 17.21 -0.49 4.98
C PRO A 14 16.94 0.04 3.57
N ILE A 15 16.02 -0.61 2.89
CA ILE A 15 15.54 -0.27 1.55
C ILE A 15 14.02 -0.19 1.58
N ILE A 16 13.49 0.93 1.10
CA ILE A 16 12.07 1.13 0.84
C ILE A 16 11.90 1.23 -0.68
N GLN A 17 11.15 0.31 -1.25
CA GLN A 17 10.83 0.36 -2.68
C GLN A 17 9.94 1.57 -2.98
N GLY A 18 10.24 2.31 -4.03
CA GLY A 18 9.35 3.37 -4.53
C GLY A 18 8.10 2.80 -5.18
N GLY A 19 6.93 3.37 -4.85
CA GLY A 19 5.66 3.00 -5.50
C GLY A 19 5.55 3.61 -6.89
N MET A 20 5.70 2.81 -7.94
CA MET A 20 5.58 3.24 -9.35
C MET A 20 4.25 2.78 -9.94
N GLY A 21 3.39 3.69 -10.34
CA GLY A 21 2.19 3.42 -11.17
C GLY A 21 2.52 3.58 -12.67
N VAL A 22 1.69 3.11 -13.58
CA VAL A 22 0.57 2.22 -13.37
C VAL A 22 1.02 0.80 -13.69
N GLY A 23 0.69 -0.16 -12.83
CA GLY A 23 0.97 -1.57 -13.11
C GLY A 23 2.42 -2.03 -12.92
N VAL A 24 3.33 -1.16 -12.43
CA VAL A 24 4.74 -1.53 -12.20
C VAL A 24 4.90 -2.08 -10.78
N SER A 25 4.59 -1.29 -9.75
CA SER A 25 4.70 -1.71 -8.35
C SER A 25 3.43 -2.40 -7.89
N LEU A 26 3.33 -3.68 -8.16
CA LEU A 26 2.22 -4.56 -7.78
C LEU A 26 2.69 -5.65 -6.80
N ASN A 27 1.81 -6.59 -6.51
CA ASN A 27 2.05 -7.67 -5.54
C ASN A 27 3.35 -8.45 -5.78
N GLY A 28 3.71 -8.72 -7.04
CA GLY A 28 4.90 -9.49 -7.39
C GLY A 28 6.20 -8.81 -6.96
N LEU A 29 6.39 -7.55 -7.36
CA LEU A 29 7.57 -6.77 -6.98
C LEU A 29 7.58 -6.49 -5.48
N ALA A 30 6.45 -6.06 -4.92
CA ALA A 30 6.36 -5.73 -3.50
C ALA A 30 6.69 -6.95 -2.61
N SER A 31 6.15 -8.12 -2.91
CA SER A 31 6.46 -9.33 -2.14
C SER A 31 7.91 -9.77 -2.28
N ALA A 32 8.51 -9.62 -3.46
CA ALA A 32 9.92 -9.95 -3.67
C ALA A 32 10.84 -9.08 -2.81
N VAL A 33 10.60 -7.76 -2.78
CA VAL A 33 11.37 -6.81 -1.94
C VAL A 33 11.17 -7.12 -0.45
N ALA A 34 9.93 -7.40 -0.05
CA ALA A 34 9.61 -7.71 1.34
C ALA A 34 10.27 -9.02 1.81
N ASN A 35 10.37 -10.02 0.94
CA ASN A 35 11.04 -11.29 1.24
C ASN A 35 12.55 -11.12 1.47
N GLU A 36 13.16 -10.13 0.83
CA GLU A 36 14.58 -9.79 1.06
C GLU A 36 14.78 -8.93 2.32
N GLY A 37 13.74 -8.57 3.05
CA GLY A 37 13.81 -7.81 4.30
C GLY A 37 13.71 -6.30 4.15
N GLY A 38 13.45 -5.79 2.94
CA GLY A 38 13.09 -4.40 2.68
C GLY A 38 11.59 -4.14 2.87
N VAL A 39 11.15 -2.93 2.54
CA VAL A 39 9.72 -2.59 2.46
C VAL A 39 9.27 -2.71 1.02
N GLY A 40 8.41 -3.70 0.74
CA GLY A 40 7.77 -3.83 -0.56
C GLY A 40 6.56 -2.91 -0.65
N VAL A 41 6.46 -2.12 -1.71
CA VAL A 41 5.42 -1.09 -1.83
C VAL A 41 4.56 -1.31 -3.06
N ILE A 42 3.25 -1.35 -2.86
CA ILE A 42 2.24 -1.40 -3.92
C ILE A 42 1.83 0.03 -4.25
N SER A 43 1.81 0.39 -5.53
CA SER A 43 1.28 1.68 -5.98
C SER A 43 -0.23 1.60 -6.16
N ALA A 44 -0.96 2.49 -5.49
CA ALA A 44 -2.41 2.60 -5.63
C ALA A 44 -2.86 3.31 -6.91
N ALA A 45 -1.92 3.95 -7.63
CA ALA A 45 -2.25 4.73 -8.82
C ALA A 45 -2.70 3.85 -9.99
N GLY A 46 -3.86 4.17 -10.55
CA GLY A 46 -4.35 3.58 -11.79
C GLY A 46 -4.81 2.13 -11.69
N LEU A 47 -4.98 1.57 -10.49
CA LEU A 47 -5.35 0.15 -10.30
C LEU A 47 -6.65 -0.23 -10.99
N GLY A 48 -7.61 0.69 -11.10
CA GLY A 48 -8.88 0.41 -11.79
C GLY A 48 -8.72 0.04 -13.27
N LEU A 49 -7.61 0.44 -13.90
CA LEU A 49 -7.31 0.09 -15.30
C LEU A 49 -6.85 -1.37 -15.44
N LEU A 50 -6.35 -1.97 -14.37
CA LEU A 50 -5.78 -3.31 -14.37
C LEU A 50 -6.81 -4.40 -14.06
N TYR A 51 -8.04 -4.02 -13.67
CA TYR A 51 -9.13 -4.93 -13.33
C TYR A 51 -10.38 -4.64 -14.17
N PRO A 52 -10.28 -4.72 -15.51
CA PRO A 52 -11.39 -4.38 -16.40
C PRO A 52 -12.59 -5.32 -16.24
N GLU A 53 -12.36 -6.55 -15.78
CA GLU A 53 -13.38 -7.56 -15.57
C GLU A 53 -14.30 -7.27 -14.37
N TYR A 54 -13.83 -6.46 -13.43
CA TYR A 54 -14.69 -6.06 -12.30
C TYR A 54 -15.79 -5.11 -12.76
N ARG A 55 -17.04 -5.48 -12.45
CA ARG A 55 -18.20 -4.65 -12.80
C ARG A 55 -18.42 -3.57 -11.75
N GLY A 56 -18.20 -2.33 -12.12
CA GLY A 56 -18.34 -1.17 -11.23
C GLY A 56 -17.76 0.09 -11.84
N SER A 57 -17.92 1.20 -11.14
CA SER A 57 -17.31 2.49 -11.48
C SER A 57 -15.79 2.41 -11.37
N TYR A 58 -15.09 3.38 -11.94
CA TYR A 58 -13.63 3.44 -11.84
C TYR A 58 -13.11 3.49 -10.39
N PRO A 59 -13.68 4.29 -9.46
CA PRO A 59 -13.29 4.24 -8.06
C PRO A 59 -13.49 2.85 -7.41
N GLU A 60 -14.60 2.17 -7.70
CA GLU A 60 -14.84 0.82 -7.19
C GLU A 60 -13.84 -0.19 -7.74
N LYS A 61 -13.45 -0.07 -9.00
CA LYS A 61 -12.37 -0.88 -9.58
C LYS A 61 -11.02 -0.64 -8.89
N CYS A 62 -10.72 0.60 -8.52
CA CYS A 62 -9.50 0.93 -7.78
C CYS A 62 -9.50 0.29 -6.38
N ILE A 63 -10.61 0.38 -5.66
CA ILE A 63 -10.79 -0.23 -4.34
C ILE A 63 -10.61 -1.74 -4.44
N TYR A 64 -11.30 -2.37 -5.38
CA TYR A 64 -11.19 -3.81 -5.63
C TYR A 64 -9.76 -4.20 -5.96
N GLY A 65 -9.13 -3.49 -6.91
CA GLY A 65 -7.77 -3.76 -7.36
C GLY A 65 -6.75 -3.65 -6.22
N LEU A 66 -6.85 -2.62 -5.38
CA LEU A 66 -5.96 -2.47 -4.23
C LEU A 66 -6.11 -3.63 -3.24
N GLY A 67 -7.33 -4.01 -2.92
CA GLY A 67 -7.60 -5.17 -2.06
C GLY A 67 -7.00 -6.45 -2.62
N GLN A 68 -7.15 -6.70 -3.92
CA GLN A 68 -6.57 -7.87 -4.60
C GLN A 68 -5.03 -7.86 -4.54
N GLU A 69 -4.41 -6.71 -4.81
CA GLU A 69 -2.95 -6.61 -4.81
C GLU A 69 -2.36 -6.85 -3.40
N ILE A 70 -2.98 -6.31 -2.36
CA ILE A 70 -2.53 -6.55 -0.98
C ILE A 70 -2.68 -8.02 -0.60
N ARG A 71 -3.82 -8.64 -0.88
CA ARG A 71 -4.07 -10.07 -0.58
C ARG A 71 -3.06 -10.97 -1.31
N LYS A 72 -2.86 -10.75 -2.61
CA LYS A 72 -1.89 -11.50 -3.41
C LYS A 72 -0.46 -11.34 -2.90
N ALA A 73 -0.09 -10.15 -2.41
CA ALA A 73 1.21 -9.95 -1.77
C ALA A 73 1.32 -10.75 -0.48
N ARG A 74 0.27 -10.76 0.35
CA ARG A 74 0.25 -11.53 1.61
C ARG A 74 0.34 -13.04 1.42
N GLU A 75 -0.14 -13.57 0.32
CA GLU A 75 0.04 -14.98 -0.04
C GLU A 75 1.51 -15.34 -0.32
N LYS A 76 2.34 -14.36 -0.70
CA LYS A 76 3.72 -14.54 -1.14
C LYS A 76 4.77 -14.15 -0.11
N THR A 77 4.38 -13.36 0.91
CA THR A 77 5.33 -12.82 1.88
C THR A 77 4.72 -12.59 3.26
N TYR A 78 5.54 -12.81 4.29
CA TYR A 78 5.31 -12.34 5.66
C TYR A 78 6.07 -11.04 5.97
N GLY A 79 6.81 -10.50 5.00
CA GLY A 79 7.56 -9.26 5.14
C GLY A 79 6.68 -8.01 5.15
N VAL A 80 7.30 -6.87 5.24
CA VAL A 80 6.59 -5.58 5.36
C VAL A 80 6.09 -5.11 4.00
N ILE A 81 4.77 -4.94 3.90
CA ILE A 81 4.08 -4.45 2.70
C ILE A 81 3.51 -3.06 2.97
N GLY A 82 3.97 -2.09 2.19
CA GLY A 82 3.43 -0.75 2.15
C GLY A 82 2.54 -0.50 0.94
N VAL A 83 1.76 0.56 1.03
CA VAL A 83 0.95 1.09 -0.09
C VAL A 83 1.29 2.57 -0.27
N ASN A 84 1.66 2.95 -1.47
CA ASN A 84 1.84 4.35 -1.84
C ASN A 84 0.52 4.91 -2.38
N ILE A 85 0.02 5.98 -1.75
CA ILE A 85 -1.24 6.63 -2.11
C ILE A 85 -1.00 8.13 -2.31
N MET A 86 -1.36 8.64 -3.47
CA MET A 86 -1.23 10.08 -3.77
C MET A 86 -2.42 10.84 -3.18
N VAL A 87 -2.15 11.83 -2.33
CA VAL A 87 -3.17 12.69 -1.70
C VAL A 87 -4.01 13.43 -2.74
N ALA A 88 -3.41 13.79 -3.86
CA ALA A 88 -4.09 14.49 -4.95
C ALA A 88 -5.15 13.66 -5.70
N LEU A 89 -5.23 12.35 -5.47
CA LEU A 89 -6.25 11.51 -6.10
C LEU A 89 -7.64 11.78 -5.51
N SER A 90 -8.65 11.87 -6.37
CA SER A 90 -10.04 12.08 -5.95
C SER A 90 -10.59 10.98 -5.04
N ASN A 91 -10.05 9.77 -5.14
CA ASN A 91 -10.44 8.60 -4.33
C ASN A 91 -9.44 8.31 -3.19
N PHE A 92 -8.63 9.29 -2.77
CA PHE A 92 -7.61 9.13 -1.73
C PHE A 92 -8.17 8.46 -0.46
N SER A 93 -9.28 8.99 0.06
CA SER A 93 -9.91 8.48 1.28
C SER A 93 -10.31 7.00 1.17
N ASP A 94 -10.88 6.61 0.05
CA ASP A 94 -11.30 5.21 -0.18
C ASP A 94 -10.10 4.28 -0.27
N MET A 95 -9.03 4.73 -0.91
CA MET A 95 -7.79 3.95 -1.01
C MET A 95 -7.12 3.78 0.36
N VAL A 96 -7.10 4.83 1.19
CA VAL A 96 -6.58 4.76 2.57
C VAL A 96 -7.38 3.75 3.40
N ARG A 97 -8.71 3.87 3.39
CA ARG A 97 -9.60 2.94 4.11
C ARG A 97 -9.40 1.50 3.65
N THR A 98 -9.27 1.29 2.34
CA THR A 98 -9.01 -0.04 1.78
C THR A 98 -7.67 -0.60 2.24
N ALA A 99 -6.61 0.18 2.20
CA ALA A 99 -5.29 -0.24 2.66
C ALA A 99 -5.30 -0.64 4.14
N ILE A 100 -5.99 0.12 4.99
CA ILE A 100 -6.14 -0.20 6.42
C ILE A 100 -6.97 -1.46 6.62
N ALA A 101 -8.10 -1.59 5.93
CA ALA A 101 -8.99 -2.76 6.02
C ALA A 101 -8.29 -4.05 5.58
N GLU A 102 -7.48 -3.98 4.53
CA GLU A 102 -6.68 -5.11 4.02
C GLU A 102 -5.36 -5.31 4.80
N LYS A 103 -5.16 -4.54 5.88
CA LYS A 103 -4.04 -4.69 6.81
C LYS A 103 -2.66 -4.49 6.14
N ALA A 104 -2.54 -3.49 5.28
CA ALA A 104 -1.23 -3.01 4.86
C ALA A 104 -0.42 -2.56 6.08
N ASP A 105 0.87 -2.84 6.10
CA ASP A 105 1.72 -2.50 7.25
C ASP A 105 2.03 -1.01 7.31
N VAL A 106 2.22 -0.38 6.15
CA VAL A 106 2.58 1.04 6.04
C VAL A 106 1.79 1.70 4.91
N ILE A 107 1.35 2.93 5.12
CA ILE A 107 0.84 3.81 4.07
C ILE A 107 1.84 4.94 3.88
N PHE A 108 2.33 5.09 2.64
CA PHE A 108 3.16 6.21 2.20
C PHE A 108 2.26 7.20 1.47
N ALA A 109 1.96 8.33 2.10
CA ALA A 109 1.12 9.36 1.52
C ALA A 109 1.98 10.48 0.93
N GLY A 110 1.83 10.72 -0.37
CA GLY A 110 2.61 11.72 -1.10
C GLY A 110 1.74 12.58 -2.03
N ALA A 111 2.37 13.49 -2.74
CA ALA A 111 1.70 14.40 -3.67
C ALA A 111 0.58 15.25 -3.02
N GLY A 112 0.86 15.79 -1.84
CA GLY A 112 -0.05 16.65 -1.07
C GLY A 112 0.27 16.61 0.42
N LEU A 113 -0.54 17.35 1.20
CA LEU A 113 -0.41 17.42 2.65
C LEU A 113 -1.58 16.68 3.33
N PRO A 114 -1.37 15.44 3.83
CA PRO A 114 -2.44 14.58 4.32
C PRO A 114 -2.75 14.85 5.81
N LEU A 115 -3.22 16.06 6.14
CA LEU A 115 -3.47 16.49 7.53
C LEU A 115 -4.49 15.63 8.27
N ASP A 116 -5.44 15.04 7.54
CA ASP A 116 -6.51 14.20 8.09
C ASP A 116 -6.16 12.70 8.10
N LEU A 117 -5.02 12.31 7.52
CA LEU A 117 -4.64 10.91 7.39
C LEU A 117 -4.69 10.12 8.72
N PRO A 118 -4.20 10.66 9.86
CA PRO A 118 -4.27 9.94 11.12
C PRO A 118 -5.70 9.62 11.57
N SER A 119 -6.71 10.39 11.14
CA SER A 119 -8.11 10.18 11.53
C SER A 119 -8.73 8.90 10.93
N TYR A 120 -8.10 8.32 9.90
CA TYR A 120 -8.55 7.05 9.31
C TYR A 120 -8.16 5.83 10.14
N LEU A 121 -7.19 5.97 11.05
CA LEU A 121 -6.78 4.87 11.92
C LEU A 121 -7.79 4.66 13.04
N THR A 122 -8.02 3.38 13.38
CA THR A 122 -8.77 2.96 14.55
C THR A 122 -7.82 2.42 15.62
N THR A 123 -8.32 2.21 16.85
CA THR A 123 -7.53 1.63 17.95
C THR A 123 -6.94 0.25 17.60
N ASP A 124 -7.60 -0.50 16.71
CA ASP A 124 -7.18 -1.84 16.28
C ASP A 124 -6.26 -1.82 15.04
N SER A 125 -6.08 -0.64 14.43
CA SER A 125 -5.25 -0.49 13.24
C SER A 125 -3.77 -0.72 13.58
N LYS A 126 -3.12 -1.58 12.82
CA LYS A 126 -1.68 -1.87 12.94
C LYS A 126 -0.86 -1.16 11.85
N THR A 127 -1.53 -0.48 10.94
CA THR A 127 -0.94 0.26 9.83
C THR A 127 -0.18 1.49 10.35
N GLN A 128 1.03 1.69 9.88
CA GLN A 128 1.85 2.86 10.15
C GLN A 128 1.67 3.89 9.02
N LEU A 129 1.82 5.15 9.32
CA LEU A 129 1.70 6.26 8.37
C LEU A 129 3.05 6.95 8.17
N VAL A 130 3.41 7.21 6.90
CA VAL A 130 4.64 7.90 6.50
C VAL A 130 4.33 8.95 5.44
#